data_dcdd980d0fb61b6bda042487832be257
#
_entry.id   dcdd980d0fb61b6bda042487832be257
#
_cell.length_a   1.000
_cell.length_b   1.000
_cell.length_c   1.000
_cell.angle_alpha   90.00
_cell.angle_beta   90.00
_cell.angle_gamma   90.00
#
_symmetry.space_group_name_H-M   'P 1'
#
loop_
_entity.id
_entity.type
_entity.pdbx_description
1 polymer ?
#
loop_
_entity_poly.entity_id
_entity_poly.type
_entity_poly.pdbx_seq_one_letter_code
_entity_poly.pdbx_strand_id
1 'polypeptide(L)'
;MITLNPIRELFGIGSLFMIIYSHFIFKKELYSHHYLSIILIIIVCIFSIIFNLKTITLQSLLITFINYPLEVFLFFIMENLMKDKFLSPYILLTMLGFVSFLFLIASTIFLIIKFDFSKILDSNIEFIQKIFENINRTLKTIILFVSVFIYSDSVILTLYYFNTNYEMTSQIITIIINQCIKDFSFSNKIIIQIGNFIGVMIFSDYNFRLF
;
A
#
# COMPACT_ATOMS: atom_id res chain seq x y z
N MET A 1 -20.76 0.60 -4.27
CA MET A 1 -19.47 1.19 -4.71
C MET A 1 -18.63 1.41 -3.45
N ILE A 2 -17.61 0.58 -3.20
CA ILE A 2 -16.73 0.74 -2.03
C ILE A 2 -15.85 1.94 -2.33
N THR A 3 -16.04 3.02 -1.62
CA THR A 3 -15.18 4.20 -1.77
C THR A 3 -13.83 3.88 -1.15
N LEU A 4 -12.77 3.84 -1.96
CA LEU A 4 -11.38 3.58 -1.53
C LEU A 4 -10.82 4.65 -0.57
N ASN A 5 -11.51 5.78 -0.41
CA ASN A 5 -11.06 6.89 0.42
C ASN A 5 -10.92 6.57 1.93
N PRO A 6 -11.88 5.87 2.58
CA PRO A 6 -11.73 5.57 4.01
C PRO A 6 -10.62 4.57 4.31
N ILE A 7 -10.26 3.71 3.36
CA ILE A 7 -9.19 2.71 3.55
C ILE A 7 -7.84 3.40 3.68
N ARG A 8 -7.54 4.40 2.85
CA ARG A 8 -6.28 5.16 2.92
C ARG A 8 -6.11 5.96 4.21
N GLU A 9 -7.21 6.37 4.82
CA GLU A 9 -7.18 7.11 6.07
C GLU A 9 -6.76 6.24 7.28
N LEU A 10 -6.92 4.92 7.16
CA LEU A 10 -6.53 3.94 8.17
C LEU A 10 -5.09 3.39 7.97
N PHE A 11 -4.27 4.08 7.21
CA PHE A 11 -2.90 3.64 6.90
C PHE A 11 -2.02 3.42 8.15
N GLY A 12 -2.32 4.08 9.26
CA GLY A 12 -1.66 3.84 10.55
C GLY A 12 -1.70 2.38 11.03
N ILE A 13 -2.72 1.62 10.60
CA ILE A 13 -2.80 0.18 10.88
C ILE A 13 -1.63 -0.57 10.22
N GLY A 14 -1.28 -0.21 8.98
CA GLY A 14 -0.11 -0.78 8.30
C GLY A 14 1.19 -0.53 9.06
N SER A 15 1.35 0.69 9.59
CA SER A 15 2.52 1.05 10.41
C SER A 15 2.63 0.21 11.68
N LEU A 16 1.51 -0.10 12.34
CA LEU A 16 1.50 -1.01 13.50
C LEU A 16 1.96 -2.42 13.12
N PHE A 17 1.45 -2.96 12.02
CA PHE A 17 1.86 -4.28 11.54
C PHE A 17 3.33 -4.31 11.10
N MET A 18 3.84 -3.22 10.54
CA MET A 18 5.26 -3.08 10.24
C MET A 18 6.12 -3.29 11.51
N ILE A 19 5.74 -2.67 12.62
CA ILE A 19 6.45 -2.82 13.89
C ILE A 19 6.35 -4.25 14.41
N ILE A 20 5.13 -4.82 14.40
CA ILE A 20 4.88 -6.20 14.85
C ILE A 20 5.74 -7.18 14.05
N TYR A 21 5.73 -7.11 12.73
CA TYR A 21 6.51 -8.01 11.90
C TYR A 21 8.02 -7.80 12.07
N SER A 22 8.47 -6.55 12.17
CA SER A 22 9.86 -6.22 12.41
C SER A 22 10.39 -6.89 13.69
N HIS A 23 9.62 -6.87 14.77
CA HIS A 23 10.03 -7.45 16.05
C HIS A 23 9.81 -8.97 16.10
N PHE A 24 8.60 -9.46 15.82
CA PHE A 24 8.26 -10.87 16.07
C PHE A 24 8.74 -11.81 14.99
N ILE A 25 8.71 -11.41 13.71
CA ILE A 25 9.08 -12.27 12.59
C ILE A 25 10.56 -12.09 12.24
N PHE A 26 11.01 -10.84 12.13
CA PHE A 26 12.37 -10.53 11.72
C PHE A 26 13.33 -10.30 12.89
N LYS A 27 12.83 -10.48 14.14
CA LYS A 27 13.62 -10.45 15.41
C LYS A 27 14.50 -9.20 15.55
N LYS A 28 14.06 -8.08 14.99
CA LYS A 28 14.77 -6.80 15.16
C LYS A 28 14.59 -6.32 16.61
N GLU A 29 15.69 -5.89 17.22
CA GLU A 29 15.67 -5.37 18.60
C GLU A 29 14.89 -4.07 18.69
N LEU A 30 14.07 -3.93 19.73
CA LEU A 30 13.32 -2.71 20.03
C LEU A 30 14.09 -1.89 21.06
N TYR A 31 14.36 -0.63 20.73
CA TYR A 31 14.96 0.35 21.61
C TYR A 31 13.87 1.25 22.23
N SER A 32 14.23 2.04 23.26
CA SER A 32 13.28 2.89 24.00
C SER A 32 12.46 3.83 23.10
N HIS A 33 13.07 4.40 22.06
CA HIS A 33 12.37 5.26 21.11
C HIS A 33 11.35 4.51 20.25
N HIS A 34 11.54 3.21 20.00
CA HIS A 34 10.54 2.39 19.30
C HIS A 34 9.24 2.25 20.10
N TYR A 35 9.32 2.14 21.44
CA TYR A 35 8.12 2.11 22.28
C TYR A 35 7.36 3.44 22.23
N LEU A 36 8.07 4.57 22.21
CA LEU A 36 7.44 5.87 22.02
C LEU A 36 6.72 5.96 20.66
N SER A 37 7.35 5.49 19.61
CA SER A 37 6.75 5.39 18.28
C SER A 37 5.49 4.54 18.28
N ILE A 38 5.52 3.37 18.92
CA ILE A 38 4.36 2.47 19.02
C ILE A 38 3.18 3.18 19.68
N ILE A 39 3.42 3.83 20.82
CA ILE A 39 2.39 4.58 21.55
C ILE A 39 1.80 5.67 20.65
N LEU A 40 2.64 6.44 19.97
CA LEU A 40 2.20 7.52 19.08
C LEU A 40 1.32 6.97 17.94
N ILE A 41 1.77 5.90 17.26
CA ILE A 41 1.02 5.30 16.16
C ILE A 41 -0.32 4.73 16.65
N ILE A 42 -0.38 4.09 17.82
CA ILE A 42 -1.63 3.59 18.41
C ILE A 42 -2.59 4.75 18.67
N ILE A 43 -2.12 5.84 19.27
CA ILE A 43 -2.93 7.03 19.52
C ILE A 43 -3.49 7.57 18.19
N VAL A 44 -2.64 7.71 17.18
CA VAL A 44 -3.05 8.21 15.86
C VAL A 44 -4.04 7.27 15.17
N CYS A 45 -3.89 5.95 15.29
CA CYS A 45 -4.85 4.97 14.79
C CYS A 45 -6.23 5.13 15.45
N ILE A 46 -6.25 5.29 16.77
CA ILE A 46 -7.51 5.50 17.53
C ILE A 46 -8.19 6.78 17.06
N PHE A 47 -7.46 7.88 16.97
CA PHE A 47 -8.01 9.13 16.45
C PHE A 47 -8.51 8.99 15.00
N SER A 48 -7.76 8.29 14.15
CA SER A 48 -8.18 8.04 12.76
C SER A 48 -9.52 7.30 12.70
N ILE A 49 -9.70 6.28 13.53
CA ILE A 49 -10.98 5.54 13.61
C ILE A 49 -12.10 6.46 14.12
N ILE A 50 -11.87 7.21 15.20
CA ILE A 50 -12.89 8.09 15.80
C ILE A 50 -13.35 9.16 14.81
N PHE A 51 -12.43 9.84 14.14
CA PHE A 51 -12.78 10.89 13.17
C PHE A 51 -13.48 10.37 11.92
N ASN A 52 -13.27 9.11 11.57
CA ASN A 52 -13.84 8.49 10.40
C ASN A 52 -15.02 7.54 10.69
N LEU A 53 -15.50 7.46 11.93
CA LEU A 53 -16.60 6.56 12.34
C LEU A 53 -17.85 6.68 11.46
N LYS A 54 -18.14 7.88 10.93
CA LYS A 54 -19.32 8.12 10.07
C LYS A 54 -19.12 7.59 8.63
N THR A 55 -17.89 7.42 8.18
CA THR A 55 -17.54 7.04 6.81
C THR A 55 -17.02 5.62 6.72
N ILE A 56 -16.52 5.06 7.83
CA ILE A 56 -16.00 3.70 7.91
C ILE A 56 -17.16 2.73 8.12
N THR A 57 -17.34 1.82 7.18
CA THR A 57 -18.22 0.66 7.35
C THR A 57 -17.43 -0.49 7.99
N LEU A 58 -18.13 -1.37 8.70
CA LEU A 58 -17.48 -2.59 9.27
C LEU A 58 -16.76 -3.39 8.18
N GLN A 59 -17.33 -3.46 6.99
CA GLN A 59 -16.74 -4.15 5.85
C GLN A 59 -15.44 -3.50 5.40
N SER A 60 -15.39 -2.16 5.31
CA SER A 60 -14.15 -1.46 4.93
C SER A 60 -13.05 -1.61 5.99
N LEU A 61 -13.43 -1.67 7.26
CA LEU A 61 -12.51 -1.90 8.36
C LEU A 61 -11.92 -3.32 8.31
N LEU A 62 -12.74 -4.35 8.09
CA LEU A 62 -12.28 -5.73 7.93
C LEU A 62 -11.33 -5.88 6.74
N ILE A 63 -11.67 -5.28 5.60
CA ILE A 63 -10.80 -5.30 4.41
C ILE A 63 -9.45 -4.64 4.73
N THR A 64 -9.46 -3.54 5.46
CA THR A 64 -8.24 -2.83 5.87
C THR A 64 -7.36 -3.69 6.77
N PHE A 65 -7.95 -4.35 7.76
CA PHE A 65 -7.24 -5.25 8.68
C PHE A 65 -6.67 -6.49 8.01
N ILE A 66 -7.15 -6.86 6.84
CA ILE A 66 -6.59 -7.97 6.04
C ILE A 66 -5.52 -7.45 5.07
N ASN A 67 -5.81 -6.39 4.34
CA ASN A 67 -4.93 -5.91 3.27
C ASN A 67 -3.62 -5.32 3.76
N TYR A 68 -3.65 -4.44 4.78
CA TYR A 68 -2.40 -3.80 5.24
C TYR A 68 -1.40 -4.78 5.87
N PRO A 69 -1.81 -5.74 6.72
CA PRO A 69 -0.88 -6.75 7.18
C PRO A 69 -0.24 -7.55 6.05
N LEU A 70 -1.03 -7.94 5.04
CA LEU A 70 -0.52 -8.68 3.89
C LEU A 70 0.45 -7.84 3.06
N GLU A 71 0.13 -6.58 2.80
CA GLU A 71 0.99 -5.66 2.06
C GLU A 71 2.33 -5.47 2.76
N VAL A 72 2.31 -5.17 4.05
CA VAL A 72 3.52 -4.98 4.85
C VAL A 72 4.34 -6.28 4.94
N PHE A 73 3.68 -7.42 5.10
CA PHE A 73 4.34 -8.72 5.10
C PHE A 73 5.03 -9.01 3.77
N LEU A 74 4.38 -8.69 2.66
CA LEU A 74 5.00 -8.81 1.32
C LEU A 74 6.23 -7.90 1.18
N PHE A 75 6.20 -6.68 1.69
CA PHE A 75 7.36 -5.80 1.65
C PHE A 75 8.55 -6.39 2.40
N PHE A 76 8.34 -6.97 3.57
CA PHE A 76 9.39 -7.63 4.31
C PHE A 76 9.92 -8.88 3.59
N ILE A 77 9.06 -9.67 2.97
CA ILE A 77 9.50 -10.82 2.15
C ILE A 77 10.36 -10.35 0.99
N MET A 78 9.92 -9.31 0.26
CA MET A 78 10.67 -8.75 -0.86
C MET A 78 12.02 -8.20 -0.41
N GLU A 79 12.05 -7.45 0.68
CA GLU A 79 13.29 -6.94 1.28
C GLU A 79 14.26 -8.09 1.62
N ASN A 80 13.77 -9.14 2.28
CA ASN A 80 14.58 -10.30 2.65
C ASN A 80 15.10 -11.06 1.43
N LEU A 81 14.26 -11.29 0.42
CA LEU A 81 14.68 -11.94 -0.82
C LEU A 81 15.78 -11.16 -1.54
N MET A 82 15.71 -9.85 -1.55
CA MET A 82 16.72 -9.02 -2.20
C MET A 82 18.00 -8.89 -1.39
N LYS A 83 17.90 -8.72 -0.06
CA LYS A 83 19.07 -8.48 0.79
C LYS A 83 19.75 -9.75 1.26
N ASP A 84 18.97 -10.72 1.76
CA ASP A 84 19.53 -11.94 2.35
C ASP A 84 19.75 -13.04 1.32
N LYS A 85 18.94 -13.09 0.26
CA LYS A 85 19.06 -14.06 -0.83
C LYS A 85 19.72 -13.50 -2.09
N PHE A 86 20.12 -12.22 -2.05
CA PHE A 86 20.80 -11.53 -3.17
C PHE A 86 20.00 -11.57 -4.49
N LEU A 87 18.66 -11.58 -4.41
CA LEU A 87 17.82 -11.57 -5.59
C LEU A 87 17.84 -10.18 -6.23
N SER A 88 18.10 -10.10 -7.53
CA SER A 88 18.04 -8.82 -8.24
C SER A 88 16.63 -8.22 -8.20
N PRO A 89 16.48 -6.89 -7.98
CA PRO A 89 15.20 -6.19 -8.04
C PRO A 89 14.42 -6.48 -9.32
N TYR A 90 15.09 -6.53 -10.45
CA TYR A 90 14.47 -6.78 -11.77
C TYR A 90 13.96 -8.21 -11.92
N ILE A 91 14.69 -9.20 -11.38
CA ILE A 91 14.22 -10.60 -11.35
C ILE A 91 12.97 -10.70 -10.46
N LEU A 92 12.98 -10.04 -9.31
CA LEU A 92 11.82 -10.03 -8.41
C LEU A 92 10.60 -9.39 -9.08
N LEU A 93 10.78 -8.25 -9.77
CA LEU A 93 9.72 -7.60 -10.52
C LEU A 93 9.14 -8.50 -11.60
N THR A 94 10.02 -9.19 -12.34
CA THR A 94 9.60 -10.14 -13.38
C THR A 94 8.82 -11.32 -12.79
N MET A 95 9.27 -11.88 -11.66
CA MET A 95 8.57 -12.97 -10.96
C MET A 95 7.19 -12.52 -10.47
N LEU A 96 7.09 -11.34 -9.86
CA LEU A 96 5.82 -10.77 -9.42
C LEU A 96 4.86 -10.54 -10.59
N GLY A 97 5.37 -10.00 -11.70
CA GLY A 97 4.60 -9.83 -12.93
C GLY A 97 4.08 -11.15 -13.48
N PHE A 98 4.92 -12.17 -13.51
CA PHE A 98 4.52 -13.51 -13.97
C PHE A 98 3.47 -14.16 -13.06
N VAL A 99 3.66 -14.11 -11.74
CA VAL A 99 2.67 -14.62 -10.78
C VAL A 99 1.35 -13.88 -10.89
N SER A 100 1.38 -12.55 -11.03
CA SER A 100 0.18 -11.73 -11.22
C SER A 100 -0.55 -12.09 -12.51
N PHE A 101 0.19 -12.36 -13.59
CA PHE A 101 -0.36 -12.81 -14.86
C PHE A 101 -1.04 -14.18 -14.76
N LEU A 102 -0.39 -15.14 -14.09
CA LEU A 102 -0.99 -16.46 -13.83
C LEU A 102 -2.26 -16.35 -12.98
N PHE A 103 -2.25 -15.50 -11.96
CA PHE A 103 -3.42 -15.25 -11.12
C PHE A 103 -4.56 -14.63 -11.93
N LEU A 104 -4.26 -13.71 -12.83
CA LEU A 104 -5.24 -13.10 -13.72
C LEU A 104 -5.87 -14.14 -14.66
N ILE A 105 -5.08 -15.04 -15.24
CA ILE A 105 -5.59 -16.15 -16.06
C ILE A 105 -6.50 -17.06 -15.22
N ALA A 106 -6.04 -17.48 -14.05
CA ALA A 106 -6.80 -18.37 -13.16
C ALA A 106 -8.13 -17.73 -12.73
N SER A 107 -8.12 -16.45 -12.36
CA SER A 107 -9.32 -15.71 -11.99
C SER A 107 -10.30 -15.56 -13.16
N THR A 108 -9.77 -15.32 -14.36
CA THR A 108 -10.59 -15.25 -15.58
C THR A 108 -11.24 -16.59 -15.89
N ILE A 109 -10.48 -17.69 -15.83
CA ILE A 109 -11.03 -19.06 -16.02
C ILE A 109 -12.11 -19.35 -14.98
N PHE A 110 -11.87 -19.00 -13.70
CA PHE A 110 -12.85 -19.18 -12.63
C PHE A 110 -14.15 -18.41 -12.90
N LEU A 111 -14.03 -17.16 -13.36
CA LEU A 111 -15.19 -16.34 -13.72
C LEU A 111 -15.96 -16.92 -14.92
N ILE A 112 -15.26 -17.44 -15.92
CA ILE A 112 -15.84 -18.11 -17.09
C ILE A 112 -16.65 -19.34 -16.68
N ILE A 113 -16.13 -20.14 -15.74
CA ILE A 113 -16.81 -21.36 -15.27
C ILE A 113 -18.06 -21.01 -14.45
N LYS A 114 -18.01 -19.91 -13.68
CA LYS A 114 -19.08 -19.53 -12.75
C LYS A 114 -20.18 -18.67 -13.38
N PHE A 115 -19.87 -17.92 -14.40
CA PHE A 115 -20.77 -16.99 -15.09
C PHE A 115 -20.86 -17.32 -16.57
N ASP A 116 -21.99 -16.95 -17.23
CA ASP A 116 -22.15 -17.11 -18.67
C ASP A 116 -21.03 -16.42 -19.44
N PHE A 117 -20.24 -17.23 -20.14
CA PHE A 117 -19.07 -16.78 -20.90
C PHE A 117 -19.40 -15.65 -21.90
N SER A 118 -20.55 -15.73 -22.58
CA SER A 118 -20.99 -14.70 -23.54
C SER A 118 -21.11 -13.33 -22.92
N LYS A 119 -21.73 -13.23 -21.74
CA LYS A 119 -21.92 -11.93 -21.05
C LYS A 119 -20.61 -11.29 -20.58
N ILE A 120 -19.65 -12.11 -20.16
CA ILE A 120 -18.33 -11.62 -19.74
C ILE A 120 -17.53 -11.16 -20.94
N LEU A 121 -17.56 -11.93 -22.03
CA LEU A 121 -16.84 -11.60 -23.25
C LEU A 121 -17.38 -10.32 -23.89
N ASP A 122 -18.70 -10.21 -24.02
CA ASP A 122 -19.34 -9.04 -24.60
C ASP A 122 -19.05 -7.78 -23.79
N SER A 123 -19.11 -7.84 -22.46
CA SER A 123 -18.81 -6.70 -21.60
C SER A 123 -17.33 -6.28 -21.67
N ASN A 124 -16.41 -7.22 -21.80
CA ASN A 124 -14.98 -6.92 -21.93
C ASN A 124 -14.64 -6.37 -23.31
N ILE A 125 -15.24 -6.91 -24.39
CA ILE A 125 -15.08 -6.38 -25.74
C ILE A 125 -15.63 -4.96 -25.82
N GLU A 126 -16.82 -4.73 -25.29
CA GLU A 126 -17.42 -3.39 -25.24
C GLU A 126 -16.57 -2.41 -24.42
N PHE A 127 -15.98 -2.85 -23.32
CA PHE A 127 -15.05 -2.04 -22.51
C PHE A 127 -13.78 -1.68 -23.29
N ILE A 128 -13.19 -2.65 -23.98
CA ILE A 128 -11.99 -2.45 -24.82
C ILE A 128 -12.31 -1.50 -25.98
N GLN A 129 -13.42 -1.71 -26.67
CA GLN A 129 -13.86 -0.82 -27.75
C GLN A 129 -14.07 0.61 -27.24
N LYS A 130 -14.75 0.81 -26.10
CA LYS A 130 -14.94 2.12 -25.49
C LYS A 130 -13.62 2.82 -25.09
N ILE A 131 -12.56 2.06 -24.79
CA ILE A 131 -11.23 2.65 -24.54
C ILE A 131 -10.66 3.18 -25.85
N PHE A 132 -10.68 2.38 -26.92
CA PHE A 132 -10.04 2.74 -28.18
C PHE A 132 -10.85 3.73 -29.05
N GLU A 133 -12.15 3.83 -28.88
CA GLU A 133 -13.00 4.81 -29.58
C GLU A 133 -12.69 6.26 -29.21
N ASN A 134 -12.08 6.50 -28.04
CA ASN A 134 -11.80 7.86 -27.59
C ASN A 134 -10.32 8.02 -27.24
N ILE A 135 -9.61 8.80 -28.06
CA ILE A 135 -8.17 9.09 -27.89
C ILE A 135 -7.84 9.53 -26.46
N ASN A 136 -8.69 10.35 -25.83
CA ASN A 136 -8.46 10.80 -24.46
C ASN A 136 -8.54 9.65 -23.44
N ARG A 137 -9.42 8.65 -23.66
CA ARG A 137 -9.49 7.46 -22.79
C ARG A 137 -8.31 6.55 -23.02
N THR A 138 -7.91 6.34 -24.25
CA THR A 138 -6.71 5.56 -24.61
C THR A 138 -5.47 6.17 -23.95
N LEU A 139 -5.28 7.49 -24.09
CA LEU A 139 -4.17 8.20 -23.46
C LEU A 139 -4.17 8.07 -21.94
N LYS A 140 -5.33 8.26 -21.27
CA LYS A 140 -5.46 8.07 -19.83
C LYS A 140 -5.13 6.65 -19.40
N THR A 141 -5.54 5.64 -20.16
CA THR A 141 -5.24 4.24 -19.90
C THR A 141 -3.75 3.96 -20.01
N ILE A 142 -3.09 4.47 -21.06
CA ILE A 142 -1.63 4.35 -21.24
C ILE A 142 -0.89 5.03 -20.09
N ILE A 143 -1.27 6.26 -19.72
CA ILE A 143 -0.68 6.99 -18.60
C ILE A 143 -0.85 6.20 -17.30
N LEU A 144 -2.02 5.59 -17.08
CA LEU A 144 -2.27 4.76 -15.91
C LEU A 144 -1.32 3.55 -15.87
N PHE A 145 -1.17 2.81 -16.98
CA PHE A 145 -0.26 1.67 -17.06
C PHE A 145 1.20 2.08 -16.78
N VAL A 146 1.66 3.15 -17.42
CA VAL A 146 3.02 3.67 -17.21
C VAL A 146 3.21 4.10 -15.74
N SER A 147 2.22 4.77 -15.15
CA SER A 147 2.27 5.20 -13.75
C SER A 147 2.33 4.01 -12.78
N VAL A 148 1.55 2.95 -13.02
CA VAL A 148 1.58 1.73 -12.20
C VAL A 148 2.93 1.04 -12.32
N PHE A 149 3.51 0.98 -13.52
CA PHE A 149 4.83 0.39 -13.73
C PHE A 149 5.91 1.16 -12.99
N ILE A 150 5.95 2.50 -13.15
CA ILE A 150 6.92 3.37 -12.46
C ILE A 150 6.75 3.24 -10.94
N TYR A 151 5.51 3.18 -10.44
CA TYR A 151 5.25 2.99 -9.01
C TYR A 151 5.81 1.65 -8.51
N SER A 152 5.53 0.55 -9.20
CA SER A 152 6.00 -0.78 -8.81
C SER A 152 7.53 -0.86 -8.81
N ASP A 153 8.18 -0.29 -9.81
CA ASP A 153 9.63 -0.22 -9.90
C ASP A 153 10.22 0.63 -8.75
N SER A 154 9.62 1.77 -8.46
CA SER A 154 10.03 2.63 -7.34
C SER A 154 9.91 1.94 -5.99
N VAL A 155 8.83 1.19 -5.73
CA VAL A 155 8.64 0.42 -4.49
C VAL A 155 9.77 -0.61 -4.34
N ILE A 156 10.02 -1.39 -5.38
CA ILE A 156 11.06 -2.44 -5.33
C ILE A 156 12.45 -1.85 -5.14
N LEU A 157 12.77 -0.75 -5.84
CA LEU A 157 14.06 -0.06 -5.67
C LEU A 157 14.19 0.54 -4.26
N THR A 158 13.12 1.10 -3.71
CA THR A 158 13.12 1.62 -2.33
C THR A 158 13.40 0.50 -1.32
N LEU A 159 12.77 -0.67 -1.49
CA LEU A 159 13.02 -1.83 -0.62
C LEU A 159 14.45 -2.37 -0.77
N TYR A 160 15.01 -2.33 -1.98
CA TYR A 160 16.36 -2.81 -2.25
C TYR A 160 17.42 -1.89 -1.65
N TYR A 161 17.36 -0.59 -1.94
CA TYR A 161 18.37 0.36 -1.49
C TYR A 161 18.22 0.80 -0.03
N PHE A 162 16.99 0.82 0.45
CA PHE A 162 16.68 1.28 1.81
C PHE A 162 16.12 0.12 2.65
N ASN A 163 14.84 0.17 2.96
CA ASN A 163 14.14 -0.90 3.69
C ASN A 163 12.61 -0.66 3.68
N THR A 164 11.86 -1.60 4.26
CA THR A 164 10.40 -1.49 4.40
C THR A 164 9.95 -0.22 5.13
N ASN A 165 10.72 0.28 6.10
CA ASN A 165 10.35 1.49 6.84
C ASN A 165 10.33 2.73 5.93
N TYR A 166 11.31 2.86 5.02
CA TYR A 166 11.33 3.97 4.06
C TYR A 166 10.18 3.89 3.06
N GLU A 167 9.80 2.68 2.63
CA GLU A 167 8.64 2.51 1.77
C GLU A 167 7.36 2.96 2.47
N MET A 168 7.15 2.55 3.72
CA MET A 168 6.00 3.01 4.51
C MET A 168 6.00 4.52 4.70
N THR A 169 7.16 5.13 4.94
CA THR A 169 7.32 6.58 5.05
C THR A 169 6.94 7.28 3.73
N SER A 170 7.39 6.77 2.60
CA SER A 170 7.07 7.28 1.26
C SER A 170 5.56 7.24 0.97
N GLN A 171 4.90 6.15 1.35
CA GLN A 171 3.46 6.03 1.19
C GLN A 171 2.69 7.06 2.05
N ILE A 172 3.10 7.29 3.29
CA ILE A 172 2.49 8.32 4.14
C ILE A 172 2.67 9.72 3.53
N ILE A 173 3.87 10.05 3.06
CA ILE A 173 4.13 11.33 2.38
C ILE A 173 3.21 11.49 1.17
N THR A 174 3.07 10.44 0.36
CA THR A 174 2.19 10.44 -0.80
C THR A 174 0.72 10.70 -0.41
N ILE A 175 0.26 10.11 0.70
CA ILE A 175 -1.10 10.35 1.22
C ILE A 175 -1.27 11.80 1.66
N ILE A 176 -0.28 12.36 2.38
CA ILE A 176 -0.30 13.77 2.83
C ILE A 176 -0.38 14.71 1.62
N ILE A 177 0.49 14.52 0.64
CA ILE A 177 0.52 15.35 -0.58
C ILE A 177 -0.83 15.27 -1.31
N ASN A 178 -1.38 14.08 -1.50
CA ASN A 178 -2.68 13.90 -2.15
C ASN A 178 -3.82 14.56 -1.39
N GLN A 179 -3.78 14.59 -0.06
CA GLN A 179 -4.78 15.28 0.75
C GLN A 179 -4.63 16.79 0.65
N CYS A 180 -3.40 17.32 0.68
CA CYS A 180 -3.14 18.74 0.48
C CYS A 180 -3.59 19.26 -0.89
N ILE A 181 -3.45 18.43 -1.94
CA ILE A 181 -3.90 18.80 -3.30
C ILE A 181 -5.43 18.83 -3.40
N LYS A 182 -6.11 17.88 -2.72
CA LYS A 182 -7.57 17.77 -2.81
C LYS A 182 -8.29 18.79 -1.97
N ASP A 183 -7.84 19.00 -0.74
CA ASP A 183 -8.46 19.89 0.23
C ASP A 183 -7.40 20.89 0.69
N PHE A 184 -7.47 22.12 0.16
CA PHE A 184 -6.58 23.22 0.59
C PHE A 184 -6.81 23.63 2.07
N SER A 185 -7.77 23.02 2.75
CA SER A 185 -8.01 23.22 4.18
C SER A 185 -7.19 22.21 5.01
N PHE A 186 -6.50 22.73 6.02
CA PHE A 186 -5.78 21.92 7.02
C PHE A 186 -6.83 21.08 7.79
N SER A 187 -7.16 19.92 7.21
CA SER A 187 -8.18 19.04 7.77
C SER A 187 -7.57 18.17 8.89
N ASN A 188 -8.41 17.72 9.83
CA ASN A 188 -8.00 16.76 10.87
C ASN A 188 -7.32 15.51 10.29
N LYS A 189 -7.61 15.19 9.04
CA LYS A 189 -7.01 14.08 8.30
C LYS A 189 -5.51 14.28 8.04
N ILE A 190 -5.09 15.48 7.72
CA ILE A 190 -3.68 15.84 7.51
C ILE A 190 -2.91 15.71 8.84
N ILE A 191 -3.50 16.18 9.94
CA ILE A 191 -2.88 16.08 11.27
C ILE A 191 -2.64 14.61 11.65
N ILE A 192 -3.62 13.74 11.39
CA ILE A 192 -3.50 12.30 11.62
C ILE A 192 -2.34 11.70 10.80
N GLN A 193 -2.23 12.06 9.53
CA GLN A 193 -1.16 11.53 8.67
C GLN A 193 0.22 12.08 9.05
N ILE A 194 0.30 13.33 9.49
CA ILE A 194 1.54 13.88 10.06
C ILE A 194 1.94 13.11 11.32
N GLY A 195 0.99 12.78 12.18
CA GLY A 195 1.24 11.96 13.38
C GLY A 195 1.75 10.56 13.01
N ASN A 196 1.17 9.90 12.02
CA ASN A 196 1.66 8.63 11.47
C ASN A 196 3.08 8.77 10.91
N PHE A 197 3.34 9.83 10.14
CA PHE A 197 4.65 10.12 9.58
C PHE A 197 5.71 10.25 10.69
N ILE A 198 5.44 11.06 11.70
CA ILE A 198 6.35 11.25 12.83
C ILE A 198 6.57 9.90 13.55
N GLY A 199 5.52 9.12 13.80
CA GLY A 199 5.62 7.81 14.42
C GLY A 199 6.52 6.86 13.64
N VAL A 200 6.32 6.73 12.32
CA VAL A 200 7.15 5.87 11.48
C VAL A 200 8.59 6.39 11.37
N MET A 201 8.79 7.70 11.32
CA MET A 201 10.13 8.30 11.32
C MET A 201 10.89 8.00 12.62
N ILE A 202 10.25 8.12 13.78
CA ILE A 202 10.86 7.76 15.06
C ILE A 202 11.19 6.26 15.10
N PHE A 203 10.34 5.41 14.52
CA PHE A 203 10.59 3.98 14.45
C PHE A 203 11.71 3.62 13.47
N SER A 204 11.75 4.27 12.30
CA SER A 204 12.72 3.96 11.24
C SER A 204 14.10 4.52 11.50
N ASP A 205 14.23 5.42 12.48
CA ASP A 205 15.49 6.15 12.71
C ASP A 205 16.54 5.30 13.42
N TYR A 206 17.15 4.42 12.63
CA TYR A 206 18.36 3.70 13.04
C TYR A 206 19.57 4.63 13.26
N ASN A 207 19.47 5.89 12.86
CA ASN A 207 20.57 6.84 12.90
C ASN A 207 20.53 7.78 14.10
N PHE A 208 19.46 7.80 14.88
CA PHE A 208 19.52 8.35 16.23
C PHE A 208 20.22 7.35 17.20
N ARG A 209 21.34 6.82 16.78
CA ARG A 209 22.41 6.58 17.72
C ARG A 209 22.83 7.97 18.19
N LEU A 210 22.01 8.55 19.01
CA LEU A 210 22.45 9.60 19.90
C LEU A 210 23.54 8.96 20.76
N PHE A 211 24.70 9.43 20.47
CA PHE A 211 25.95 9.34 21.23
C PHE A 211 25.72 9.20 22.72
#